data_819a9ba7234114e0a7275e37185f8fc7
#
_entry.id   819a9ba7234114e0a7275e37185f8fc7
#
_cell.length_a   1.000
_cell.length_b   1.000
_cell.length_c   1.000
_cell.angle_alpha   90.00
_cell.angle_beta   90.00
_cell.angle_gamma   90.00
#
_symmetry.space_group_name_H-M   'P 1'
#
loop_
_entity.id
_entity.type
_entity.pdbx_description
1 polymer ?
#
loop_
_entity_poly.entity_id
_entity_poly.type
_entity_poly.pdbx_seq_one_letter_code
_entity_poly.pdbx_strand_id
1 'polypeptide(L)'
;KNYIKRFWEICKKHDVLYISDEVVTGFGRLGHFFCSQEEFGIIPDIITSAKGITSGYIPLGAVLISDKLMKDISKDSSSFFHGFTYSGHPVSCAAALKNIEIIKRDKILDHVKNIAPYFHQKLRTLYSLPIVGDVRGMGLMAGIECVIDKDSKNPLILDLAIASRIDEESLKLGLIIRPIYHICVLSPALIIQKEQIDDLVDKLHQAISNATKKLEIEGLWSG
;
A
#
# COMPACT_ATOMS: atom_id res chain seq x y z
N LYS A 1 13.97 8.80 6.67
CA LYS A 1 13.55 8.13 7.94
C LYS A 1 12.89 9.15 8.85
N ASN A 2 11.88 8.76 9.61
CA ASN A 2 11.14 9.58 10.59
C ASN A 2 10.21 10.68 10.04
N TYR A 3 9.88 10.69 8.73
CA TYR A 3 8.98 11.71 8.16
C TYR A 3 7.62 11.74 8.88
N ILE A 4 6.95 10.60 9.00
CA ILE A 4 5.63 10.48 9.64
C ILE A 4 5.68 10.96 11.10
N LYS A 5 6.69 10.51 11.85
CA LYS A 5 6.85 10.91 13.26
C LYS A 5 7.07 12.42 13.41
N ARG A 6 7.97 13.00 12.61
CA ARG A 6 8.23 14.45 12.64
C ARG A 6 7.02 15.28 12.24
N PHE A 7 6.27 14.81 11.24
CA PHE A 7 5.02 15.46 10.83
C PHE A 7 3.99 15.44 11.97
N TRP A 8 3.80 14.29 12.62
CA TRP A 8 2.94 14.16 13.79
C TRP A 8 3.41 15.06 14.95
N GLU A 9 4.70 15.14 15.24
CA GLU A 9 5.26 16.03 16.27
C GLU A 9 4.95 17.50 15.99
N ILE A 10 5.01 17.93 14.73
CA ILE A 10 4.63 19.29 14.31
C ILE A 10 3.13 19.52 14.55
N CYS A 11 2.26 18.58 14.17
CA CYS A 11 0.84 18.68 14.45
C CYS A 11 0.57 18.84 15.95
N LYS A 12 1.22 18.04 16.80
CA LYS A 12 1.08 18.17 18.26
C LYS A 12 1.59 19.50 18.80
N LYS A 13 2.71 19.99 18.29
CA LYS A 13 3.27 21.29 18.69
C LYS A 13 2.32 22.47 18.41
N HIS A 14 1.55 22.37 17.34
CA HIS A 14 0.64 23.44 16.88
C HIS A 14 -0.84 23.16 17.19
N ASP A 15 -1.12 22.17 18.05
CA ASP A 15 -2.49 21.75 18.43
C ASP A 15 -3.39 21.43 17.20
N VAL A 16 -2.79 20.80 16.20
CA VAL A 16 -3.48 20.35 14.98
C VAL A 16 -3.80 18.86 15.12
N LEU A 17 -5.04 18.47 14.83
CA LEU A 17 -5.44 17.07 14.81
C LEU A 17 -4.69 16.30 13.72
N TYR A 18 -4.19 15.13 14.08
CA TYR A 18 -3.52 14.24 13.15
C TYR A 18 -4.43 13.05 12.79
N ILE A 19 -4.79 12.95 11.52
CA ILE A 19 -5.55 11.83 10.96
C ILE A 19 -4.59 10.91 10.24
N SER A 20 -4.53 9.64 10.65
CA SER A 20 -3.79 8.61 9.94
C SER A 20 -4.72 7.84 9.01
N ASP A 21 -4.48 7.95 7.70
CA ASP A 21 -5.19 7.14 6.73
C ASP A 21 -4.52 5.77 6.60
N GLU A 22 -5.10 4.79 7.28
CA GLU A 22 -4.65 3.39 7.23
C GLU A 22 -5.58 2.51 6.38
N VAL A 23 -6.26 3.10 5.41
CA VAL A 23 -7.14 2.39 4.48
C VAL A 23 -6.37 1.32 3.67
N VAL A 24 -5.10 1.58 3.34
CA VAL A 24 -4.25 0.61 2.63
C VAL A 24 -3.30 -0.11 3.57
N THR A 25 -2.72 0.59 4.54
CA THR A 25 -1.67 0.06 5.42
C THR A 25 -2.19 -0.81 6.55
N GLY A 26 -3.44 -0.61 6.95
CA GLY A 26 -4.07 -1.38 8.02
C GLY A 26 -4.37 -2.84 7.65
N PHE A 27 -4.69 -3.62 8.67
CA PHE A 27 -5.10 -5.03 8.59
C PHE A 27 -4.09 -5.94 7.89
N GLY A 28 -2.81 -5.74 8.18
CA GLY A 28 -1.75 -6.69 7.86
C GLY A 28 -0.84 -6.31 6.69
N ARG A 29 -1.17 -5.31 5.87
CA ARG A 29 -0.35 -4.94 4.68
C ARG A 29 1.11 -4.67 5.01
N LEU A 30 1.38 -4.04 6.15
CA LEU A 30 2.73 -3.77 6.66
C LEU A 30 3.13 -4.69 7.84
N GLY A 31 2.37 -5.76 8.09
CA GLY A 31 2.63 -6.68 9.20
C GLY A 31 2.02 -6.25 10.54
N HIS A 32 1.17 -5.24 10.56
CA HIS A 32 0.50 -4.71 11.76
C HIS A 32 -1.00 -4.55 11.52
N PHE A 33 -1.81 -4.55 12.59
CA PHE A 33 -3.21 -4.13 12.45
C PHE A 33 -3.32 -2.66 12.10
N PHE A 34 -2.54 -1.82 12.78
CA PHE A 34 -2.36 -0.40 12.47
C PHE A 34 -0.90 -0.04 12.62
N CYS A 35 -0.36 0.66 11.62
CA CYS A 35 1.07 0.96 11.55
C CYS A 35 1.46 2.16 12.38
N SER A 36 0.52 3.06 12.67
CA SER A 36 0.77 4.33 13.35
C SER A 36 1.59 4.16 14.62
N GLN A 37 1.17 3.28 15.53
CA GLN A 37 1.85 3.07 16.79
C GLN A 37 3.04 2.11 16.67
N GLU A 38 2.83 0.96 16.04
CA GLU A 38 3.80 -0.13 16.05
C GLU A 38 4.99 0.14 15.12
N GLU A 39 4.76 0.76 13.96
CA GLU A 39 5.81 1.03 12.97
C GLU A 39 6.36 2.46 13.09
N PHE A 40 5.50 3.46 13.30
CA PHE A 40 5.90 4.86 13.29
C PHE A 40 6.05 5.49 14.67
N GLY A 41 5.63 4.79 15.74
CA GLY A 41 5.73 5.27 17.12
C GLY A 41 4.88 6.51 17.40
N ILE A 42 3.72 6.64 16.74
CA ILE A 42 2.79 7.78 16.88
C ILE A 42 1.41 7.28 17.32
N ILE A 43 0.68 8.15 18.02
CA ILE A 43 -0.71 7.92 18.39
C ILE A 43 -1.54 9.01 17.70
N PRO A 44 -2.24 8.68 16.58
CA PRO A 44 -3.09 9.63 15.88
C PRO A 44 -4.33 10.00 16.73
N ASP A 45 -4.93 11.14 16.40
CA ASP A 45 -6.21 11.53 16.99
C ASP A 45 -7.37 10.76 16.32
N ILE A 46 -7.22 10.47 15.03
CA ILE A 46 -8.19 9.69 14.23
C ILE A 46 -7.40 8.71 13.33
N ILE A 47 -7.93 7.49 13.17
CA ILE A 47 -7.50 6.54 12.14
C ILE A 47 -8.67 6.24 11.23
N THR A 48 -8.48 6.35 9.92
CA THR A 48 -9.42 5.85 8.91
C THR A 48 -8.95 4.49 8.40
N SER A 49 -9.89 3.58 8.19
CA SER A 49 -9.60 2.22 7.74
C SER A 49 -10.69 1.65 6.85
N ALA A 50 -10.31 0.76 5.93
CA ALA A 50 -11.22 0.03 5.04
C ALA A 50 -10.51 -1.22 4.46
N LYS A 51 -10.80 -1.60 3.24
CA LYS A 51 -10.15 -2.65 2.42
C LYS A 51 -9.81 -3.92 3.20
N GLY A 52 -8.62 -3.96 3.83
CA GLY A 52 -8.14 -5.10 4.62
C GLY A 52 -9.02 -5.47 5.79
N ILE A 53 -9.88 -4.59 6.30
CA ILE A 53 -10.80 -4.87 7.40
C ILE A 53 -11.73 -6.07 7.09
N THR A 54 -12.12 -6.23 5.83
CA THR A 54 -12.93 -7.35 5.34
C THR A 54 -12.22 -8.20 4.29
N SER A 55 -10.92 -7.98 4.04
CA SER A 55 -10.16 -8.60 2.94
C SER A 55 -10.83 -8.44 1.56
N GLY A 56 -11.63 -7.39 1.36
CA GLY A 56 -12.32 -7.08 0.12
C GLY A 56 -13.56 -7.91 -0.17
N TYR A 57 -13.99 -8.79 0.73
CA TYR A 57 -15.18 -9.62 0.53
C TYR A 57 -16.49 -8.84 0.56
N ILE A 58 -16.57 -7.77 1.37
CA ILE A 58 -17.76 -6.94 1.52
C ILE A 58 -17.36 -5.51 1.85
N PRO A 59 -18.10 -4.48 1.36
CA PRO A 59 -17.79 -3.09 1.67
C PRO A 59 -17.93 -2.79 3.17
N LEU A 60 -16.86 -2.24 3.77
CA LEU A 60 -16.87 -1.70 5.12
C LEU A 60 -15.73 -0.69 5.25
N GLY A 61 -16.01 0.43 5.90
CA GLY A 61 -15.02 1.37 6.41
C GLY A 61 -15.19 1.55 7.90
N ALA A 62 -14.13 1.95 8.58
CA ALA A 62 -14.14 2.26 10.01
C ALA A 62 -13.35 3.55 10.27
N VAL A 63 -13.83 4.34 11.21
CA VAL A 63 -13.15 5.49 11.77
C VAL A 63 -12.94 5.24 13.25
N LEU A 64 -11.69 5.25 13.69
CA LEU A 64 -11.31 5.11 15.10
C LEU A 64 -10.94 6.50 15.61
N ILE A 65 -11.53 6.91 16.71
CA ILE A 65 -11.35 8.22 17.31
C ILE A 65 -10.70 8.03 18.69
N SER A 66 -9.67 8.82 19.01
CA SER A 66 -8.99 8.75 20.30
C SER A 66 -9.91 9.12 21.44
N ASP A 67 -9.72 8.50 22.62
CA ASP A 67 -10.50 8.79 23.84
C ASP A 67 -10.43 10.27 24.22
N LYS A 68 -9.28 10.94 23.98
CA LYS A 68 -9.12 12.35 24.23
C LYS A 68 -10.10 13.17 23.39
N LEU A 69 -10.14 12.93 22.08
CA LEU A 69 -11.03 13.64 21.17
C LEU A 69 -12.51 13.32 21.43
N MET A 70 -12.82 12.07 21.76
CA MET A 70 -14.19 11.68 22.14
C MET A 70 -14.68 12.39 23.40
N LYS A 71 -13.81 12.56 24.42
CA LYS A 71 -14.16 13.34 25.63
C LYS A 71 -14.46 14.80 25.30
N ASP A 72 -13.71 15.40 24.36
CA ASP A 72 -13.93 16.78 23.95
C ASP A 72 -15.24 16.93 23.16
N ILE A 73 -15.54 16.01 22.25
CA ILE A 73 -16.82 15.98 21.50
C ILE A 73 -18.03 15.77 22.42
N SER A 74 -17.87 15.02 23.52
CA SER A 74 -18.97 14.65 24.40
C SER A 74 -19.24 15.69 25.52
N LYS A 75 -18.44 16.74 25.66
CA LYS A 75 -18.58 17.73 26.76
C LYS A 75 -19.87 18.52 26.74
N ASP A 76 -20.41 18.80 25.56
CA ASP A 76 -21.52 19.77 25.39
C ASP A 76 -22.91 19.12 25.24
N SER A 77 -23.12 17.88 25.65
CA SER A 77 -24.40 17.13 25.46
C SER A 77 -24.91 17.17 24.00
N SER A 78 -24.12 17.67 23.06
CA SER A 78 -24.47 17.70 21.64
C SER A 78 -24.29 16.32 21.04
N SER A 79 -25.32 15.83 20.38
CA SER A 79 -25.24 14.58 19.63
C SER A 79 -24.34 14.80 18.42
N PHE A 80 -23.34 13.92 18.24
CA PHE A 80 -22.53 13.91 17.02
C PHE A 80 -23.30 13.22 15.88
N PHE A 81 -23.98 14.02 15.07
CA PHE A 81 -24.76 13.54 13.93
C PHE A 81 -23.84 13.28 12.74
N HIS A 82 -23.26 12.09 12.69
CA HIS A 82 -22.45 11.66 11.56
C HIS A 82 -22.70 10.17 11.26
N GLY A 83 -23.01 9.88 10.00
CA GLY A 83 -23.26 8.53 9.54
C GLY A 83 -23.98 8.52 8.20
N PHE A 84 -24.15 7.34 7.65
CA PHE A 84 -24.94 7.10 6.46
C PHE A 84 -25.84 5.89 6.68
N THR A 85 -26.83 5.69 5.81
CA THR A 85 -27.90 4.70 6.01
C THR A 85 -27.39 3.29 6.31
N TYR A 86 -26.29 2.87 5.68
CA TYR A 86 -25.70 1.53 5.85
C TYR A 86 -24.61 1.47 6.93
N SER A 87 -24.46 2.48 7.77
CA SER A 87 -23.55 2.42 8.92
C SER A 87 -23.93 1.26 9.83
N GLY A 88 -22.91 0.48 10.29
CA GLY A 88 -23.14 -0.65 11.18
C GLY A 88 -23.85 -1.83 10.53
N HIS A 89 -23.80 -1.99 9.21
CA HIS A 89 -24.45 -3.10 8.50
C HIS A 89 -24.01 -4.45 9.09
N PRO A 90 -24.93 -5.27 9.62
CA PRO A 90 -24.57 -6.44 10.45
C PRO A 90 -23.76 -7.49 9.69
N VAL A 91 -24.07 -7.73 8.41
CA VAL A 91 -23.32 -8.70 7.59
C VAL A 91 -21.89 -8.23 7.36
N SER A 92 -21.67 -6.92 7.07
CA SER A 92 -20.34 -6.35 6.90
C SER A 92 -19.53 -6.42 8.19
N CYS A 93 -20.15 -6.13 9.33
CA CYS A 93 -19.51 -6.23 10.64
C CYS A 93 -19.15 -7.68 10.98
N ALA A 94 -20.03 -8.64 10.72
CA ALA A 94 -19.77 -10.05 10.93
C ALA A 94 -18.59 -10.56 10.07
N ALA A 95 -18.52 -10.16 8.80
CA ALA A 95 -17.42 -10.48 7.91
C ALA A 95 -16.09 -9.90 8.41
N ALA A 96 -16.10 -8.64 8.89
CA ALA A 96 -14.90 -8.01 9.46
C ALA A 96 -14.43 -8.74 10.74
N LEU A 97 -15.34 -9.07 11.65
CA LEU A 97 -15.00 -9.84 12.86
C LEU A 97 -14.37 -11.19 12.51
N LYS A 98 -14.94 -11.90 11.53
CA LYS A 98 -14.40 -13.18 11.08
C LYS A 98 -13.04 -13.03 10.41
N ASN A 99 -12.84 -11.98 9.61
CA ASN A 99 -11.55 -11.68 9.01
C ASN A 99 -10.47 -11.39 10.06
N ILE A 100 -10.80 -10.59 11.07
CA ILE A 100 -9.88 -10.29 12.19
C ILE A 100 -9.51 -11.56 12.95
N GLU A 101 -10.50 -12.44 13.21
CA GLU A 101 -10.27 -13.75 13.83
C GLU A 101 -9.28 -14.59 13.01
N ILE A 102 -9.46 -14.67 11.69
CA ILE A 102 -8.58 -15.42 10.78
C ILE A 102 -7.16 -14.82 10.79
N ILE A 103 -7.03 -13.51 10.67
CA ILE A 103 -5.72 -12.82 10.72
C ILE A 103 -4.96 -13.20 11.99
N LYS A 104 -5.66 -13.22 13.16
CA LYS A 104 -5.06 -13.59 14.45
C LYS A 104 -4.75 -15.07 14.54
N ARG A 105 -5.72 -15.93 14.21
CA ARG A 105 -5.60 -17.40 14.27
C ARG A 105 -4.45 -17.92 13.44
N ASP A 106 -4.34 -17.43 12.20
CA ASP A 106 -3.37 -17.92 11.22
C ASP A 106 -2.05 -17.11 11.26
N LYS A 107 -1.89 -16.21 12.23
CA LYS A 107 -0.69 -15.39 12.46
C LYS A 107 -0.24 -14.65 11.20
N ILE A 108 -1.20 -14.11 10.43
CA ILE A 108 -0.94 -13.45 9.14
C ILE A 108 0.01 -12.26 9.30
N LEU A 109 -0.07 -11.50 10.39
CA LEU A 109 0.82 -10.37 10.64
C LEU A 109 2.29 -10.82 10.76
N ASP A 110 2.54 -11.92 11.48
CA ASP A 110 3.89 -12.48 11.63
C ASP A 110 4.40 -13.03 10.29
N HIS A 111 3.53 -13.69 9.51
CA HIS A 111 3.87 -14.14 8.18
C HIS A 111 4.33 -12.96 7.30
N VAL A 112 3.58 -11.86 7.27
CA VAL A 112 3.94 -10.67 6.49
C VAL A 112 5.28 -10.09 6.94
N LYS A 113 5.52 -9.95 8.25
CA LYS A 113 6.81 -9.49 8.79
C LYS A 113 7.98 -10.36 8.33
N ASN A 114 7.78 -11.68 8.30
CA ASN A 114 8.81 -12.64 7.95
C ASN A 114 9.09 -12.71 6.44
N ILE A 115 8.06 -12.56 5.60
CA ILE A 115 8.20 -12.69 4.14
C ILE A 115 8.60 -11.36 3.46
N ALA A 116 8.24 -10.21 4.04
CA ALA A 116 8.49 -8.91 3.45
C ALA A 116 9.97 -8.62 3.12
N PRO A 117 10.96 -8.97 3.97
CA PRO A 117 12.36 -8.80 3.62
C PRO A 117 12.75 -9.53 2.33
N TYR A 118 12.26 -10.76 2.15
CA TYR A 118 12.49 -11.55 0.94
C TYR A 118 11.83 -10.90 -0.29
N PHE A 119 10.58 -10.46 -0.16
CA PHE A 119 9.86 -9.75 -1.20
C PHE A 119 10.64 -8.52 -1.68
N HIS A 120 11.08 -7.65 -0.77
CA HIS A 120 11.86 -6.47 -1.13
C HIS A 120 13.25 -6.81 -1.68
N GLN A 121 13.91 -7.86 -1.18
CA GLN A 121 15.19 -8.33 -1.71
C GLN A 121 15.04 -8.75 -3.18
N LYS A 122 14.02 -9.52 -3.51
CA LYS A 122 13.74 -9.95 -4.88
C LYS A 122 13.37 -8.79 -5.79
N LEU A 123 12.51 -7.89 -5.35
CA LEU A 123 12.14 -6.71 -6.15
C LEU A 123 13.35 -5.82 -6.49
N ARG A 124 14.34 -5.72 -5.60
CA ARG A 124 15.56 -4.94 -5.85
C ARG A 124 16.38 -5.48 -7.03
N THR A 125 16.22 -6.72 -7.44
CA THR A 125 16.89 -7.24 -8.65
C THR A 125 16.44 -6.51 -9.91
N LEU A 126 15.24 -5.92 -9.91
CA LEU A 126 14.71 -5.12 -11.02
C LEU A 126 15.51 -3.84 -11.28
N TYR A 127 16.34 -3.38 -10.33
CA TYR A 127 17.27 -2.27 -10.56
C TYR A 127 18.27 -2.51 -11.69
N SER A 128 18.51 -3.76 -12.08
CA SER A 128 19.35 -4.09 -13.23
C SER A 128 18.76 -3.58 -14.55
N LEU A 129 17.44 -3.38 -14.61
CA LEU A 129 16.75 -2.90 -15.80
C LEU A 129 16.98 -1.40 -15.97
N PRO A 130 17.38 -0.93 -17.18
CA PRO A 130 17.79 0.46 -17.40
C PRO A 130 16.69 1.48 -17.08
N ILE A 131 15.43 1.15 -17.34
CA ILE A 131 14.27 2.03 -17.12
C ILE A 131 13.83 2.12 -15.65
N VAL A 132 14.32 1.23 -14.76
CA VAL A 132 13.91 1.20 -13.34
C VAL A 132 14.80 2.13 -12.52
N GLY A 133 14.25 3.25 -12.08
CA GLY A 133 14.95 4.30 -11.33
C GLY A 133 14.84 4.15 -9.80
N ASP A 134 13.75 3.56 -9.30
CA ASP A 134 13.58 3.28 -7.87
C ASP A 134 12.71 2.05 -7.61
N VAL A 135 13.04 1.34 -6.53
CA VAL A 135 12.27 0.22 -5.99
C VAL A 135 12.11 0.44 -4.50
N ARG A 136 10.94 0.86 -4.08
CA ARG A 136 10.64 1.21 -2.68
C ARG A 136 9.37 0.55 -2.17
N GLY A 137 9.27 0.42 -0.87
CA GLY A 137 8.09 -0.12 -0.23
C GLY A 137 8.32 -0.54 1.22
N MET A 138 7.26 -1.08 1.81
CA MET A 138 7.25 -1.58 3.17
C MET A 138 6.24 -2.73 3.28
N GLY A 139 6.53 -3.73 4.10
CA GLY A 139 5.67 -4.91 4.22
C GLY A 139 5.45 -5.59 2.86
N LEU A 140 4.22 -5.90 2.54
CA LEU A 140 3.83 -6.44 1.22
C LEU A 140 3.21 -5.35 0.33
N MET A 141 3.79 -4.16 0.33
CA MET A 141 3.46 -3.07 -0.58
C MET A 141 4.74 -2.51 -1.17
N ALA A 142 4.79 -2.39 -2.49
CA ALA A 142 5.96 -1.86 -3.19
C ALA A 142 5.56 -1.04 -4.42
N GLY A 143 6.44 -0.11 -4.80
CA GLY A 143 6.38 0.65 -6.03
C GLY A 143 7.69 0.51 -6.77
N ILE A 144 7.59 0.21 -8.07
CA ILE A 144 8.70 0.22 -9.02
C ILE A 144 8.51 1.47 -9.89
N GLU A 145 9.41 2.41 -9.75
CA GLU A 145 9.36 3.69 -10.46
C GLU A 145 10.20 3.62 -11.72
N CYS A 146 9.59 3.96 -12.85
CA CYS A 146 10.26 4.02 -14.13
C CYS A 146 10.71 5.45 -14.44
N VAL A 147 11.94 5.59 -14.95
CA VAL A 147 12.60 6.88 -15.24
C VAL A 147 13.13 6.90 -16.66
N ILE A 148 13.34 8.09 -17.20
CA ILE A 148 14.00 8.26 -18.49
C ILE A 148 15.49 7.94 -18.34
N ASP A 149 16.08 8.44 -17.27
CA ASP A 149 17.50 8.33 -16.97
C ASP A 149 17.69 8.21 -15.45
N LYS A 150 18.51 7.24 -15.05
CA LYS A 150 18.76 6.93 -13.64
C LYS A 150 19.53 8.00 -12.89
N ASP A 151 20.41 8.71 -13.58
CA ASP A 151 21.29 9.71 -12.96
C ASP A 151 20.50 10.98 -12.62
N SER A 152 19.69 11.47 -13.56
CA SER A 152 18.84 12.64 -13.35
C SER A 152 17.60 12.32 -12.50
N LYS A 153 17.20 11.05 -12.40
CA LYS A 153 15.95 10.58 -11.80
C LYS A 153 14.70 11.25 -12.38
N ASN A 154 14.80 11.74 -13.60
CA ASN A 154 13.64 12.29 -14.29
C ASN A 154 12.58 11.20 -14.47
N PRO A 155 11.37 11.39 -13.93
CA PRO A 155 10.29 10.45 -14.14
C PRO A 155 10.03 10.35 -15.65
N LEU A 156 9.73 9.14 -16.11
CA LEU A 156 9.23 8.97 -17.48
C LEU A 156 7.99 9.83 -17.65
N ILE A 157 7.99 10.64 -18.71
CA ILE A 157 6.93 11.60 -19.00
C ILE A 157 5.59 10.87 -19.00
N LEU A 158 4.58 11.49 -18.41
CA LEU A 158 3.22 10.93 -18.28
C LEU A 158 2.66 10.43 -19.63
N ASP A 159 3.04 11.07 -20.72
CA ASP A 159 2.61 10.71 -22.07
C ASP A 159 3.08 9.33 -22.55
N LEU A 160 4.14 8.78 -21.97
CA LEU A 160 4.62 7.44 -22.31
C LEU A 160 3.78 6.33 -21.68
N ALA A 161 2.98 6.63 -20.66
CA ALA A 161 2.12 5.68 -19.95
C ALA A 161 2.85 4.36 -19.60
N ILE A 162 4.12 4.45 -19.22
CA ILE A 162 5.01 3.26 -19.09
C ILE A 162 4.43 2.20 -18.15
N ALA A 163 3.84 2.59 -17.02
CA ALA A 163 3.27 1.61 -16.11
C ALA A 163 2.08 0.87 -16.72
N SER A 164 1.28 1.53 -17.57
CA SER A 164 0.20 0.88 -18.32
C SER A 164 0.74 -0.08 -19.38
N ARG A 165 1.83 0.29 -20.06
CA ARG A 165 2.50 -0.61 -21.03
C ARG A 165 3.07 -1.85 -20.32
N ILE A 166 3.65 -1.68 -19.14
CA ILE A 166 4.13 -2.79 -18.32
C ILE A 166 2.96 -3.66 -17.84
N ASP A 167 1.82 -3.06 -17.46
CA ASP A 167 0.62 -3.80 -17.08
C ASP A 167 0.08 -4.67 -18.22
N GLU A 168 0.02 -4.13 -19.43
CA GLU A 168 -0.37 -4.90 -20.64
C GLU A 168 0.55 -6.11 -20.87
N GLU A 169 1.85 -5.95 -20.73
CA GLU A 169 2.80 -7.05 -20.86
C GLU A 169 2.70 -8.04 -19.69
N SER A 170 2.47 -7.53 -18.48
CA SER A 170 2.26 -8.35 -17.28
C SER A 170 1.02 -9.23 -17.40
N LEU A 171 -0.09 -8.68 -17.91
CA LEU A 171 -1.34 -9.41 -18.12
C LEU A 171 -1.15 -10.60 -19.08
N LYS A 172 -0.34 -10.46 -20.12
CA LYS A 172 -0.01 -11.56 -21.04
C LYS A 172 0.73 -12.71 -20.36
N LEU A 173 1.44 -12.40 -19.27
CA LEU A 173 2.17 -13.36 -18.44
C LEU A 173 1.33 -13.89 -17.27
N GLY A 174 0.07 -13.46 -17.14
CA GLY A 174 -0.81 -13.83 -16.03
C GLY A 174 -0.50 -13.09 -14.73
N LEU A 175 0.13 -11.92 -14.79
CA LEU A 175 0.41 -11.06 -13.64
C LEU A 175 -0.42 -9.78 -13.75
N ILE A 176 -1.15 -9.44 -12.68
CA ILE A 176 -1.89 -8.18 -12.53
C ILE A 176 -1.07 -7.24 -11.64
N ILE A 177 -0.77 -6.06 -12.13
CA ILE A 177 -0.16 -4.98 -11.37
C ILE A 177 -1.12 -3.78 -11.34
N ARG A 178 -0.80 -2.76 -10.54
CA ARG A 178 -1.55 -1.50 -10.56
C ARG A 178 -0.70 -0.39 -11.16
N PRO A 179 -0.96 0.01 -12.40
CA PRO A 179 -0.26 1.13 -13.02
C PRO A 179 -0.72 2.46 -12.42
N ILE A 180 0.23 3.30 -12.01
CA ILE A 180 0.01 4.68 -11.59
C ILE A 180 1.05 5.55 -12.27
N TYR A 181 0.69 6.21 -13.37
CA TYR A 181 1.57 7.02 -14.21
C TYR A 181 2.84 6.26 -14.63
N HIS A 182 3.97 6.51 -13.98
CA HIS A 182 5.26 5.88 -14.22
C HIS A 182 5.65 4.87 -13.13
N ILE A 183 4.73 4.53 -12.23
CA ILE A 183 4.98 3.62 -11.10
C ILE A 183 4.11 2.38 -11.24
N CYS A 184 4.74 1.21 -11.18
CA CYS A 184 4.05 -0.07 -11.03
C CYS A 184 3.89 -0.37 -9.54
N VAL A 185 2.66 -0.36 -9.04
CA VAL A 185 2.36 -0.65 -7.63
C VAL A 185 2.01 -2.12 -7.46
N LEU A 186 2.62 -2.76 -6.47
CA LEU A 186 2.42 -4.14 -6.08
C LEU A 186 1.80 -4.22 -4.69
N SER A 187 0.78 -5.04 -4.55
CA SER A 187 0.09 -5.33 -3.28
C SER A 187 -0.39 -6.78 -3.28
N PRO A 188 0.51 -7.77 -3.25
CA PRO A 188 0.14 -9.19 -3.35
C PRO A 188 -0.70 -9.64 -2.16
N ALA A 189 -1.30 -10.84 -2.26
CA ALA A 189 -2.03 -11.45 -1.15
C ALA A 189 -1.14 -11.55 0.10
N LEU A 190 -1.72 -11.33 1.30
CA LEU A 190 -0.96 -11.36 2.56
C LEU A 190 -0.37 -12.74 2.88
N ILE A 191 -0.87 -13.79 2.25
CA ILE A 191 -0.44 -15.18 2.41
C ILE A 191 0.54 -15.66 1.33
N ILE A 192 1.07 -14.74 0.52
CA ILE A 192 2.02 -15.05 -0.57
C ILE A 192 3.22 -15.83 -0.04
N GLN A 193 3.69 -16.82 -0.81
CA GLN A 193 4.84 -17.65 -0.48
C GLN A 193 6.05 -17.26 -1.33
N LYS A 194 7.25 -17.75 -0.97
CA LYS A 194 8.49 -17.39 -1.66
C LYS A 194 8.48 -17.74 -3.15
N GLU A 195 7.98 -18.90 -3.49
CA GLU A 195 7.88 -19.38 -4.88
C GLU A 195 6.98 -18.46 -5.73
N GLN A 196 5.90 -17.95 -5.11
CA GLN A 196 5.00 -17.00 -5.79
C GLN A 196 5.64 -15.61 -5.92
N ILE A 197 6.51 -15.21 -4.97
CA ILE A 197 7.30 -13.98 -5.10
C ILE A 197 8.32 -14.10 -6.23
N ASP A 198 8.98 -15.24 -6.35
CA ASP A 198 9.93 -15.50 -7.43
C ASP A 198 9.23 -15.41 -8.79
N ASP A 199 8.13 -16.14 -8.98
CA ASP A 199 7.32 -16.09 -10.21
C ASP A 199 6.81 -14.67 -10.53
N LEU A 200 6.36 -13.93 -9.51
CA LEU A 200 5.92 -12.54 -9.67
C LEU A 200 7.06 -11.66 -10.19
N VAL A 201 8.25 -11.76 -9.59
CA VAL A 201 9.40 -10.92 -9.96
C VAL A 201 9.93 -11.28 -11.34
N ASP A 202 9.98 -12.56 -11.69
CA ASP A 202 10.41 -13.03 -13.00
C ASP A 202 9.47 -12.52 -14.11
N LYS A 203 8.16 -12.62 -13.90
CA LYS A 203 7.14 -12.09 -14.82
C LYS A 203 7.24 -10.58 -14.96
N LEU A 204 7.42 -9.88 -13.85
CA LEU A 204 7.54 -8.42 -13.86
C LEU A 204 8.83 -7.97 -14.57
N HIS A 205 9.94 -8.66 -14.35
CA HIS A 205 11.20 -8.43 -15.07
C HIS A 205 11.01 -8.58 -16.58
N GLN A 206 10.34 -9.66 -17.02
CA GLN A 206 10.04 -9.88 -18.42
C GLN A 206 9.09 -8.81 -18.99
N ALA A 207 8.04 -8.44 -18.26
CA ALA A 207 7.09 -7.43 -18.67
C ALA A 207 7.75 -6.05 -18.85
N ILE A 208 8.59 -5.63 -17.89
CA ILE A 208 9.36 -4.39 -17.97
C ILE A 208 10.30 -4.43 -19.18
N SER A 209 11.02 -5.54 -19.38
CA SER A 209 11.94 -5.68 -20.53
C SER A 209 11.21 -5.60 -21.87
N ASN A 210 10.03 -6.22 -21.98
CA ASN A 210 9.21 -6.18 -23.19
C ASN A 210 8.68 -4.76 -23.46
N ALA A 211 8.19 -4.08 -22.42
CA ALA A 211 7.70 -2.69 -22.54
C ALA A 211 8.84 -1.74 -22.94
N THR A 212 10.03 -1.90 -22.36
CA THR A 212 11.22 -1.09 -22.71
C THR A 212 11.60 -1.27 -24.18
N LYS A 213 11.69 -2.51 -24.67
CA LYS A 213 11.99 -2.79 -26.09
C LYS A 213 10.99 -2.15 -27.04
N LYS A 214 9.71 -2.10 -26.68
CA LYS A 214 8.70 -1.43 -27.49
C LYS A 214 8.92 0.08 -27.55
N LEU A 215 9.28 0.72 -26.44
CA LEU A 215 9.62 2.14 -26.40
C LEU A 215 10.85 2.45 -27.28
N GLU A 216 11.85 1.57 -27.27
CA GLU A 216 13.02 1.69 -28.13
C GLU A 216 12.66 1.62 -29.63
N ILE A 217 11.83 0.62 -30.00
CA ILE A 217 11.37 0.45 -31.39
C ILE A 217 10.53 1.64 -31.84
N GLU A 218 9.71 2.21 -30.96
CA GLU A 218 8.90 3.39 -31.25
C GLU A 218 9.70 4.70 -31.25
N GLY A 219 10.99 4.67 -30.86
CA GLY A 219 11.86 5.84 -30.74
C GLY A 219 11.49 6.79 -29.62
N LEU A 220 10.72 6.29 -28.64
CA LEU A 220 10.24 7.07 -27.48
C LEU A 220 11.20 7.04 -26.29
N TRP A 221 12.14 6.11 -26.30
CA TRP A 221 13.15 5.96 -25.25
C TRP A 221 14.43 5.36 -25.87
N SER A 222 15.58 5.88 -25.47
CA SER A 222 16.90 5.32 -25.80
C SER A 222 17.68 5.22 -24.51
N GLY A 223 17.97 4.00 -24.06
CA GLY A 223 18.69 3.70 -22.84
C GLY A 223 20.07 4.33 -22.71
#